data_63a962a660720a107877329397ac46b1
#
_entry.id   63a962a660720a107877329397ac46b1
#
_cell.length_a   1.000
_cell.length_b   1.000
_cell.length_c   1.000
_cell.angle_alpha   90.00
_cell.angle_beta   90.00
_cell.angle_gamma   90.00
#
_symmetry.space_group_name_H-M   'P 1'
#
loop_
_entity.id
_entity.type
_entity.pdbx_description
1 polymer ?
#
loop_
_entity_poly.entity_id
_entity_poly.type
_entity_poly.pdbx_seq_one_letter_code
_entity_poly.pdbx_strand_id
1 'polypeptide(L)'
;MANIEHSTLGHDKVHEPKHITIATTTDAGKVITSSGSTNGVSVYRKLGIAELDPALAAANPFTGFQIWSDNQYTTGSRRAISATTRTKLTINGLGAGQTVAYTASGSGNWFNTSTNKITPTNTNDFYLCELYFTLKIPAGSSPYATVDFDVGGTTGILKEITHSVHKGAAVDEKMAFVMPVHAVADFKTNGAEIYLTTSHAAELFDVRLMVTRLHRAA
;
A
#
# COMPACT_ATOMS: atom_id res chain seq x y z
N MET A 1 -34.22 55.83 14.14
CA MET A 1 -33.01 55.46 13.39
C MET A 1 -33.42 55.39 11.93
N ALA A 2 -32.84 56.22 11.08
CA ALA A 2 -33.15 56.21 9.66
C ALA A 2 -32.59 54.92 9.05
N ASN A 3 -33.44 54.18 8.37
CA ASN A 3 -33.06 53.00 7.62
C ASN A 3 -32.27 53.47 6.40
N ILE A 4 -30.96 53.39 6.41
CA ILE A 4 -30.13 53.72 5.26
C ILE A 4 -30.36 52.65 4.22
N GLU A 5 -31.02 53.03 3.12
CA GLU A 5 -31.19 52.09 2.01
C GLU A 5 -29.80 51.75 1.42
N HIS A 6 -29.51 50.48 1.32
CA HIS A 6 -28.26 49.98 0.75
C HIS A 6 -27.99 50.49 -0.69
N SER A 7 -29.00 50.93 -1.38
CA SER A 7 -28.91 51.51 -2.73
C SER A 7 -28.14 52.85 -2.81
N THR A 8 -27.96 53.54 -1.68
CA THR A 8 -27.23 54.82 -1.60
C THR A 8 -25.76 54.70 -1.22
N LEU A 9 -25.34 53.49 -0.84
CA LEU A 9 -23.93 53.21 -0.54
C LEU A 9 -23.19 52.88 -1.85
N GLY A 10 -22.09 53.59 -2.10
CA GLY A 10 -21.21 53.25 -3.22
C GLY A 10 -20.79 51.77 -3.16
N HIS A 11 -20.55 51.15 -4.32
CA HIS A 11 -20.22 49.74 -4.49
C HIS A 11 -19.04 49.23 -3.63
N ASP A 12 -18.15 50.14 -3.27
CA ASP A 12 -16.98 49.91 -2.43
C ASP A 12 -17.27 49.82 -0.91
N LYS A 13 -18.50 50.17 -0.49
CA LYS A 13 -18.92 50.17 0.90
C LYS A 13 -19.95 49.11 1.25
N VAL A 14 -20.36 48.29 0.28
CA VAL A 14 -21.27 47.17 0.50
C VAL A 14 -20.44 45.92 0.78
N HIS A 15 -20.43 45.51 2.02
CA HIS A 15 -19.72 44.30 2.45
C HIS A 15 -20.49 43.01 2.12
N GLU A 16 -21.68 43.11 1.57
CA GLU A 16 -22.44 41.93 1.16
C GLU A 16 -22.08 41.56 -0.28
N PRO A 17 -21.78 40.30 -0.56
CA PRO A 17 -21.56 39.84 -1.92
C PRO A 17 -22.83 40.05 -2.72
N LYS A 18 -22.78 40.89 -3.79
CA LYS A 18 -23.92 41.36 -4.58
C LYS A 18 -24.77 40.26 -5.21
N HIS A 19 -24.29 39.10 -5.36
CA HIS A 19 -25.01 37.92 -5.84
C HIS A 19 -24.39 36.66 -5.24
N ILE A 20 -24.98 36.18 -4.15
CA ILE A 20 -24.88 34.75 -3.86
C ILE A 20 -25.94 34.13 -4.76
N THR A 21 -25.57 33.72 -5.96
CA THR A 21 -26.41 32.78 -6.70
C THR A 21 -26.48 31.51 -5.87
N ILE A 22 -27.67 31.21 -5.37
CA ILE A 22 -27.89 29.96 -4.63
C ILE A 22 -27.39 28.83 -5.51
N ALA A 23 -26.44 28.09 -4.98
CA ALA A 23 -25.85 26.96 -5.68
C ALA A 23 -26.95 26.05 -6.24
N THR A 24 -26.92 25.84 -7.54
CA THR A 24 -27.74 24.82 -8.17
C THR A 24 -27.25 23.46 -7.71
N THR A 25 -28.04 22.42 -7.95
CA THR A 25 -27.62 21.02 -7.60
C THR A 25 -26.29 20.62 -8.23
N THR A 26 -25.87 21.30 -9.30
CA THR A 26 -24.55 21.11 -9.95
C THR A 26 -23.40 21.73 -9.16
N ASP A 27 -23.69 22.62 -8.22
CA ASP A 27 -22.67 23.29 -7.39
C ASP A 27 -22.50 22.66 -6.01
N ALA A 28 -23.24 21.59 -5.73
CA ALA A 28 -23.12 20.85 -4.49
C ALA A 28 -21.66 20.38 -4.30
N GLY A 29 -21.06 20.74 -3.17
CA GLY A 29 -19.67 20.41 -2.84
C GLY A 29 -18.63 21.41 -3.37
N LYS A 30 -19.05 22.53 -3.97
CA LYS A 30 -18.15 23.62 -4.35
C LYS A 30 -18.09 24.67 -3.24
N VAL A 31 -16.94 25.28 -3.07
CA VAL A 31 -16.72 26.38 -2.14
C VAL A 31 -16.43 27.64 -2.93
N ILE A 32 -16.96 28.78 -2.44
CA ILE A 32 -16.64 30.10 -3.02
C ILE A 32 -15.18 30.38 -2.69
N THR A 33 -14.35 30.54 -3.70
CA THR A 33 -12.97 31.01 -3.55
C THR A 33 -12.86 32.38 -4.17
N SER A 34 -12.31 33.35 -3.45
CA SER A 34 -11.91 34.58 -4.08
C SER A 34 -10.70 34.29 -4.97
N SER A 35 -10.85 34.50 -6.26
CA SER A 35 -9.78 34.23 -7.24
C SER A 35 -8.82 35.39 -7.23
N GLY A 36 -8.35 36.05 -6.35
CA GLY A 36 -7.34 37.14 -6.43
C GLY A 36 -7.33 37.97 -7.74
N SER A 37 -8.37 37.85 -8.54
CA SER A 37 -8.57 38.54 -9.80
C SER A 37 -8.96 40.00 -9.49
N THR A 38 -8.29 40.93 -10.10
CA THR A 38 -8.55 42.39 -10.05
C THR A 38 -9.98 42.79 -10.38
N ASN A 39 -10.82 41.88 -10.83
CA ASN A 39 -12.19 42.16 -11.24
C ASN A 39 -13.28 41.68 -10.25
N GLY A 40 -12.91 41.21 -9.05
CA GLY A 40 -13.88 40.90 -7.99
C GLY A 40 -14.86 39.76 -8.32
N VAL A 41 -14.57 38.94 -9.32
CA VAL A 41 -15.43 37.82 -9.69
C VAL A 41 -15.13 36.62 -8.79
N SER A 42 -16.11 36.24 -7.97
CA SER A 42 -16.03 35.00 -7.21
C SER A 42 -16.40 33.83 -8.10
N VAL A 43 -15.54 32.82 -8.15
CA VAL A 43 -15.75 31.63 -8.94
C VAL A 43 -16.02 30.43 -8.02
N TYR A 44 -17.10 29.71 -8.29
CA TYR A 44 -17.37 28.45 -7.63
C TYR A 44 -16.53 27.36 -8.28
N ARG A 45 -15.68 26.71 -7.52
CA ARG A 45 -14.96 25.53 -8.00
C ARG A 45 -14.91 24.44 -6.94
N LYS A 46 -14.81 23.20 -7.40
CA LYS A 46 -14.53 22.09 -6.52
C LYS A 46 -13.08 22.21 -6.06
N LEU A 47 -12.85 22.38 -4.76
CA LEU A 47 -11.50 22.33 -4.19
C LEU A 47 -11.00 20.90 -4.15
N GLY A 48 -9.82 20.68 -4.69
CA GLY A 48 -9.06 19.46 -4.41
C GLY A 48 -8.46 19.50 -3.01
N ILE A 49 -8.10 18.33 -2.46
CA ILE A 49 -7.46 18.24 -1.13
C ILE A 49 -6.19 19.11 -1.07
N ALA A 50 -5.44 19.17 -2.16
CA ALA A 50 -4.21 19.96 -2.27
C ALA A 50 -4.44 21.48 -2.14
N GLU A 51 -5.66 21.95 -2.40
CA GLU A 51 -6.01 23.37 -2.34
C GLU A 51 -6.58 23.79 -0.99
N LEU A 52 -7.06 22.83 -0.21
CA LEU A 52 -7.55 23.08 1.14
C LEU A 52 -6.40 23.37 2.11
N ASP A 53 -5.34 22.59 2.02
CA ASP A 53 -4.12 22.73 2.81
C ASP A 53 -3.00 21.94 2.14
N PRO A 54 -1.91 22.57 1.70
CA PRO A 54 -0.76 21.87 1.15
C PRO A 54 -0.13 20.86 2.13
N ALA A 55 -0.16 21.15 3.43
CA ALA A 55 0.31 20.24 4.46
C ALA A 55 -0.63 19.04 4.59
N LEU A 56 -1.95 19.23 4.51
CA LEU A 56 -2.93 18.14 4.50
C LEU A 56 -2.80 17.28 3.24
N ALA A 57 -2.56 17.90 2.08
CA ALA A 57 -2.31 17.18 0.84
C ALA A 57 -1.00 16.35 0.90
N ALA A 58 0.03 16.92 1.49
CA ALA A 58 1.31 16.22 1.73
C ALA A 58 1.18 15.12 2.79
N ALA A 59 0.36 15.37 3.80
CA ALA A 59 0.02 14.41 4.85
C ALA A 59 -1.06 13.40 4.44
N ASN A 60 -1.49 13.41 3.17
CA ASN A 60 -2.56 12.51 2.70
C ASN A 60 -2.32 11.08 3.20
N PRO A 61 -3.16 10.59 4.14
CA PRO A 61 -2.97 9.28 4.77
C PRO A 61 -3.35 8.13 3.84
N PHE A 62 -3.54 8.41 2.53
CA PHE A 62 -3.84 7.34 1.60
C PHE A 62 -2.73 6.30 1.65
N THR A 63 -3.06 5.23 2.29
CA THR A 63 -2.15 4.15 2.56
C THR A 63 -1.90 3.34 1.30
N GLY A 64 -2.95 2.96 0.59
CA GLY A 64 -2.85 2.18 -0.64
C GLY A 64 -2.40 0.74 -0.40
N PHE A 65 -2.55 -0.07 -1.43
CA PHE A 65 -2.06 -1.45 -1.44
C PHE A 65 -1.61 -1.86 -2.84
N GLN A 66 -0.76 -2.87 -2.89
CA GLN A 66 -0.27 -3.46 -4.13
C GLN A 66 -0.27 -4.98 -3.99
N ILE A 67 -0.59 -5.68 -5.08
CA ILE A 67 -0.62 -7.14 -5.12
C ILE A 67 0.25 -7.61 -6.28
N TRP A 68 1.14 -8.56 -6.00
CA TRP A 68 1.94 -9.26 -7.00
C TRP A 68 1.68 -10.75 -6.91
N SER A 69 1.49 -11.38 -8.06
CA SER A 69 1.24 -12.81 -8.18
C SER A 69 2.28 -13.42 -9.11
N ASP A 70 2.71 -14.62 -8.78
CA ASP A 70 3.62 -15.41 -9.61
C ASP A 70 2.84 -16.30 -10.57
N ASN A 71 3.35 -16.51 -11.80
CA ASN A 71 2.83 -17.50 -12.72
C ASN A 71 3.87 -18.56 -13.15
N GLN A 72 5.09 -18.46 -12.62
CA GLN A 72 6.15 -19.42 -12.90
C GLN A 72 5.91 -20.75 -12.17
N TYR A 73 5.46 -20.66 -10.92
CA TYR A 73 5.19 -21.82 -10.09
C TYR A 73 3.70 -22.00 -9.89
N THR A 74 3.17 -23.00 -10.58
CA THR A 74 1.74 -23.34 -10.61
C THR A 74 1.53 -24.78 -10.14
N THR A 75 0.28 -25.20 -10.03
CA THR A 75 -0.06 -26.60 -9.74
C THR A 75 0.65 -27.60 -10.68
N GLY A 76 0.85 -27.21 -11.94
CA GLY A 76 1.54 -28.05 -12.95
C GLY A 76 3.07 -27.86 -13.00
N SER A 77 3.61 -26.80 -12.37
CA SER A 77 5.06 -26.48 -12.36
C SER A 77 5.46 -26.03 -10.96
N ARG A 78 5.62 -26.97 -10.05
CA ARG A 78 5.90 -26.72 -8.65
C ARG A 78 7.40 -26.48 -8.42
N ARG A 79 7.72 -25.55 -7.53
CA ARG A 79 9.10 -25.28 -7.09
C ARG A 79 9.48 -26.24 -5.97
N ALA A 80 10.55 -27.00 -6.15
CA ALA A 80 11.12 -27.80 -5.08
C ALA A 80 11.79 -26.90 -4.02
N ILE A 81 11.52 -27.17 -2.76
CA ILE A 81 12.13 -26.55 -1.58
C ILE A 81 12.88 -27.64 -0.83
N SER A 82 14.19 -27.45 -0.65
CA SER A 82 15.01 -28.38 0.12
C SER A 82 14.76 -28.23 1.61
N ALA A 83 14.74 -29.37 2.32
CA ALA A 83 14.57 -29.38 3.78
C ALA A 83 15.63 -28.51 4.47
N THR A 84 15.22 -27.78 5.49
CA THR A 84 16.08 -26.94 6.37
C THR A 84 16.92 -25.88 5.63
N THR A 85 16.64 -25.67 4.34
CA THR A 85 17.35 -24.68 3.52
C THR A 85 16.54 -23.39 3.44
N ARG A 86 17.14 -22.29 3.87
CA ARG A 86 16.57 -20.95 3.74
C ARG A 86 16.53 -20.55 2.27
N THR A 87 15.35 -20.51 1.70
CA THR A 87 15.11 -20.30 0.26
C THR A 87 14.44 -18.96 0.02
N LYS A 88 15.08 -18.08 -0.75
CA LYS A 88 14.48 -16.80 -1.14
C LYS A 88 13.24 -17.04 -2.01
N LEU A 89 12.12 -16.42 -1.65
CA LEU A 89 10.92 -16.41 -2.46
C LEU A 89 11.05 -15.43 -3.62
N THR A 90 10.61 -15.86 -4.79
CA THR A 90 10.61 -15.07 -6.01
C THR A 90 9.19 -14.97 -6.55
N ILE A 91 8.81 -13.78 -7.00
CA ILE A 91 7.50 -13.48 -7.59
C ILE A 91 7.76 -12.65 -8.85
N ASN A 92 7.38 -13.19 -10.00
CA ASN A 92 7.66 -12.53 -11.28
C ASN A 92 6.65 -11.41 -11.62
N GLY A 93 5.54 -11.32 -10.89
CA GLY A 93 4.53 -10.29 -11.11
C GLY A 93 3.71 -10.47 -12.38
N LEU A 94 3.62 -11.68 -12.91
CA LEU A 94 2.89 -12.00 -14.15
C LEU A 94 1.65 -12.89 -13.90
N GLY A 95 1.37 -13.20 -12.64
CA GLY A 95 0.23 -14.01 -12.24
C GLY A 95 -1.10 -13.25 -12.28
N ALA A 96 -2.18 -14.01 -12.28
CA ALA A 96 -3.53 -13.43 -12.26
C ALA A 96 -3.80 -12.65 -10.96
N GLY A 97 -4.59 -11.58 -11.08
CA GLY A 97 -4.99 -10.75 -9.93
C GLY A 97 -3.91 -9.79 -9.42
N GLN A 98 -2.83 -9.60 -10.18
CA GLN A 98 -1.87 -8.54 -9.88
C GLN A 98 -2.53 -7.17 -10.01
N THR A 99 -2.24 -6.27 -9.08
CA THR A 99 -2.64 -4.86 -9.17
C THR A 99 -1.65 -3.96 -8.44
N VAL A 100 -1.30 -2.86 -9.06
CA VAL A 100 -0.51 -1.77 -8.49
C VAL A 100 -1.23 -0.43 -8.57
N ALA A 101 -2.51 -0.46 -8.98
CA ALA A 101 -3.31 0.73 -9.28
C ALA A 101 -3.65 1.56 -8.03
N TYR A 102 -3.64 0.94 -6.85
CA TYR A 102 -4.01 1.61 -5.60
C TYR A 102 -2.82 2.11 -4.79
N THR A 103 -1.71 2.35 -5.47
CA THR A 103 -0.53 2.97 -4.86
C THR A 103 -0.77 4.46 -4.70
N ALA A 104 -0.40 5.02 -3.56
CA ALA A 104 -0.43 6.46 -3.36
C ALA A 104 0.45 7.17 -4.39
N SER A 105 -0.04 8.30 -4.92
CA SER A 105 0.71 9.09 -5.92
C SER A 105 2.13 9.39 -5.43
N GLY A 106 3.11 9.17 -6.29
CA GLY A 106 4.53 9.38 -6.00
C GLY A 106 5.22 8.28 -5.20
N SER A 107 4.50 7.25 -4.77
CA SER A 107 5.10 6.16 -3.97
C SER A 107 5.83 5.10 -4.82
N GLY A 108 5.55 5.01 -6.11
CA GLY A 108 6.10 3.96 -6.97
C GLY A 108 5.66 2.55 -6.55
N ASN A 109 6.32 1.55 -7.09
CA ASN A 109 6.10 0.15 -6.70
C ASN A 109 6.90 -0.18 -5.45
N TRP A 110 6.23 -0.73 -4.43
CA TRP A 110 6.91 -1.17 -3.20
C TRP A 110 7.61 -2.51 -3.33
N PHE A 111 7.28 -3.29 -4.34
CA PHE A 111 7.97 -4.54 -4.64
C PHE A 111 8.61 -4.48 -6.04
N ASN A 112 9.87 -4.88 -6.10
CA ASN A 112 10.65 -4.98 -7.34
C ASN A 112 10.75 -6.45 -7.76
N THR A 113 10.09 -6.81 -8.84
CA THR A 113 10.05 -8.20 -9.35
C THR A 113 11.40 -8.68 -9.89
N SER A 114 12.30 -7.77 -10.31
CA SER A 114 13.63 -8.15 -10.79
C SER A 114 14.58 -8.51 -9.65
N THR A 115 14.50 -7.81 -8.52
CA THR A 115 15.34 -8.07 -7.35
C THR A 115 14.62 -8.90 -6.29
N ASN A 116 13.30 -9.06 -6.40
CA ASN A 116 12.42 -9.67 -5.40
C ASN A 116 12.62 -9.04 -4.00
N LYS A 117 12.58 -7.71 -3.97
CA LYS A 117 12.70 -6.92 -2.75
C LYS A 117 11.50 -6.01 -2.55
N ILE A 118 11.06 -5.88 -1.31
CA ILE A 118 10.11 -4.86 -0.87
C ILE A 118 10.92 -3.65 -0.44
N THR A 119 10.59 -2.46 -0.97
CA THR A 119 11.28 -1.22 -0.61
C THR A 119 10.25 -0.20 -0.11
N PRO A 120 10.33 0.24 1.15
CA PRO A 120 9.41 1.23 1.69
C PRO A 120 9.68 2.62 1.11
N THR A 121 8.64 3.45 1.09
CA THR A 121 8.76 4.83 0.58
C THR A 121 9.60 5.70 1.53
N ASN A 122 9.31 5.62 2.83
CA ASN A 122 10.05 6.40 3.84
C ASN A 122 10.45 5.51 5.02
N THR A 123 11.50 5.92 5.74
CA THR A 123 11.76 5.43 7.11
C THR A 123 10.57 5.80 7.99
N ASN A 124 10.24 4.94 8.93
CA ASN A 124 9.08 5.04 9.83
C ASN A 124 7.70 4.83 9.18
N ASP A 125 7.60 4.57 7.88
CA ASP A 125 6.37 4.00 7.32
C ASP A 125 6.03 2.67 8.00
N PHE A 126 4.74 2.34 8.06
CA PHE A 126 4.29 1.06 8.60
C PHE A 126 3.51 0.29 7.54
N TYR A 127 3.92 -0.94 7.29
CA TYR A 127 3.35 -1.82 6.27
C TYR A 127 2.78 -3.08 6.87
N LEU A 128 1.75 -3.61 6.21
CA LEU A 128 1.27 -4.97 6.36
C LEU A 128 1.67 -5.73 5.10
N CYS A 129 2.54 -6.71 5.25
CA CYS A 129 2.93 -7.61 4.18
C CYS A 129 2.21 -8.95 4.39
N GLU A 130 1.44 -9.35 3.40
CA GLU A 130 0.67 -10.60 3.43
C GLU A 130 1.18 -11.50 2.31
N LEU A 131 1.74 -12.62 2.70
CA LEU A 131 2.27 -13.63 1.79
C LEU A 131 1.36 -14.84 1.76
N TYR A 132 0.94 -15.22 0.57
CA TYR A 132 0.10 -16.37 0.32
C TYR A 132 0.82 -17.32 -0.62
N PHE A 133 0.75 -18.60 -0.35
CA PHE A 133 1.23 -19.65 -1.26
C PHE A 133 0.58 -20.99 -0.92
N THR A 134 0.71 -21.94 -1.83
CA THR A 134 0.35 -23.31 -1.58
C THR A 134 1.63 -24.13 -1.35
N LEU A 135 1.63 -24.93 -0.27
CA LEU A 135 2.76 -25.76 0.13
C LEU A 135 2.31 -27.21 0.24
N LYS A 136 3.17 -28.13 -0.22
CA LYS A 136 2.99 -29.54 -0.06
C LYS A 136 4.23 -30.14 0.59
N ILE A 137 4.06 -30.82 1.73
CA ILE A 137 5.11 -31.61 2.39
C ILE A 137 4.68 -33.07 2.37
N PRO A 138 5.24 -33.88 1.46
CA PRO A 138 4.74 -35.23 1.22
C PRO A 138 5.04 -36.24 2.36
N ALA A 139 6.08 -35.98 3.14
CA ALA A 139 6.51 -36.87 4.21
C ALA A 139 7.20 -36.10 5.34
N GLY A 140 7.25 -36.67 6.51
CA GLY A 140 7.93 -36.12 7.69
C GLY A 140 7.11 -36.20 8.97
N SER A 141 7.77 -36.03 10.11
CA SER A 141 7.13 -35.92 11.42
C SER A 141 7.05 -34.44 11.83
N SER A 142 5.85 -34.00 12.27
CA SER A 142 5.64 -32.63 12.73
C SER A 142 6.16 -31.54 11.78
N PRO A 143 5.73 -31.53 10.50
CA PRO A 143 6.25 -30.60 9.53
C PRO A 143 5.85 -29.15 9.87
N TYR A 144 6.76 -28.23 9.58
CA TYR A 144 6.52 -26.79 9.73
C TYR A 144 7.16 -26.02 8.58
N ALA A 145 6.67 -24.81 8.40
CA ALA A 145 7.20 -23.80 7.49
C ALA A 145 7.46 -22.51 8.24
N THR A 146 8.63 -21.92 8.05
CA THR A 146 9.02 -20.63 8.62
C THR A 146 9.21 -19.62 7.50
N VAL A 147 8.62 -18.47 7.63
CA VAL A 147 8.81 -17.32 6.72
C VAL A 147 9.55 -16.22 7.44
N ASP A 148 10.64 -15.75 6.83
CA ASP A 148 11.46 -14.66 7.31
C ASP A 148 11.27 -13.43 6.44
N PHE A 149 11.14 -12.28 7.09
CA PHE A 149 11.22 -10.96 6.48
C PHE A 149 12.57 -10.34 6.84
N ASP A 150 13.52 -10.38 5.90
CA ASP A 150 14.91 -10.01 6.12
C ASP A 150 15.23 -8.69 5.42
N VAL A 151 15.63 -7.70 6.20
CA VAL A 151 16.01 -6.37 5.70
C VAL A 151 17.52 -6.21 5.53
N GLY A 152 18.29 -7.25 5.84
CA GLY A 152 19.75 -7.22 5.78
C GLY A 152 20.38 -6.22 6.75
N GLY A 153 21.63 -5.85 6.45
CA GLY A 153 22.37 -4.89 7.27
C GLY A 153 22.62 -5.37 8.71
N THR A 154 22.58 -4.45 9.65
CA THR A 154 22.73 -4.76 11.08
C THR A 154 21.45 -5.27 11.71
N THR A 155 20.29 -4.97 11.11
CA THR A 155 18.99 -5.41 11.61
C THR A 155 18.72 -6.88 11.27
N GLY A 156 19.10 -7.34 10.07
CA GLY A 156 18.87 -8.73 9.63
C GLY A 156 17.40 -9.08 9.53
N ILE A 157 16.97 -10.17 10.17
CA ILE A 157 15.58 -10.63 10.15
C ILE A 157 14.72 -9.74 11.05
N LEU A 158 13.84 -8.96 10.44
CA LEU A 158 12.92 -8.07 11.14
C LEU A 158 11.69 -8.80 11.69
N LYS A 159 11.24 -9.85 11.00
CA LYS A 159 10.10 -10.67 11.37
C LYS A 159 10.30 -12.12 10.95
N GLU A 160 9.94 -13.04 11.84
CA GLU A 160 9.92 -14.47 11.58
C GLU A 160 8.58 -15.03 12.06
N ILE A 161 7.97 -15.91 11.26
CA ILE A 161 6.72 -16.57 11.60
C ILE A 161 6.82 -18.04 11.20
N THR A 162 6.50 -18.93 12.14
CA THR A 162 6.47 -20.40 11.92
C THR A 162 5.05 -20.92 12.04
N HIS A 163 4.63 -21.72 11.07
CA HIS A 163 3.36 -22.43 11.07
C HIS A 163 3.58 -23.94 10.93
N SER A 164 2.78 -24.71 11.64
CA SER A 164 2.68 -26.16 11.40
C SER A 164 2.02 -26.40 10.04
N VAL A 165 2.46 -27.43 9.35
CA VAL A 165 1.95 -27.83 8.02
C VAL A 165 1.42 -29.25 8.08
N HIS A 166 0.31 -29.54 7.40
CA HIS A 166 -0.19 -30.89 7.27
C HIS A 166 0.71 -31.72 6.35
N LYS A 167 1.08 -32.90 6.79
CA LYS A 167 1.83 -33.84 5.95
C LYS A 167 0.92 -34.69 5.08
N GLY A 168 1.33 -34.98 3.88
CA GLY A 168 0.65 -35.94 3.02
C GLY A 168 0.97 -35.78 1.55
N ALA A 169 1.21 -36.88 0.87
CA ALA A 169 1.53 -36.85 -0.56
C ALA A 169 0.40 -36.26 -1.43
N ALA A 170 -0.83 -36.25 -0.93
CA ALA A 170 -2.01 -35.70 -1.62
C ALA A 170 -2.52 -34.38 -1.02
N VAL A 171 -1.81 -33.80 -0.04
CA VAL A 171 -2.26 -32.59 0.65
C VAL A 171 -1.53 -31.38 0.10
N ASP A 172 -2.26 -30.51 -0.57
CA ASP A 172 -1.83 -29.17 -0.96
C ASP A 172 -2.43 -28.17 0.03
N GLU A 173 -1.61 -27.60 0.92
CA GLU A 173 -2.05 -26.70 1.97
C GLU A 173 -1.84 -25.23 1.58
N LYS A 174 -2.91 -24.44 1.68
CA LYS A 174 -2.84 -23.00 1.47
C LYS A 174 -2.36 -22.32 2.73
N MET A 175 -1.25 -21.62 2.62
CA MET A 175 -0.60 -20.91 3.71
C MET A 175 -0.82 -19.40 3.55
N ALA A 176 -0.97 -18.72 4.69
CA ALA A 176 -1.03 -17.27 4.76
C ALA A 176 -0.15 -16.77 5.91
N PHE A 177 0.77 -15.86 5.61
CA PHE A 177 1.66 -15.23 6.58
C PHE A 177 1.42 -13.73 6.57
N VAL A 178 1.03 -13.19 7.72
CA VAL A 178 0.71 -11.77 7.89
C VAL A 178 1.80 -11.12 8.72
N MET A 179 2.53 -10.21 8.11
CA MET A 179 3.73 -9.60 8.68
C MET A 179 3.55 -8.09 8.79
N PRO A 180 3.14 -7.56 9.95
CA PRO A 180 3.21 -6.13 10.22
C PRO A 180 4.69 -5.74 10.39
N VAL A 181 5.15 -4.75 9.61
CA VAL A 181 6.56 -4.34 9.58
C VAL A 181 6.69 -2.83 9.63
N HIS A 182 7.59 -2.36 10.47
CA HIS A 182 7.98 -0.97 10.57
C HIS A 182 9.22 -0.71 9.70
N ALA A 183 9.19 0.35 8.89
CA ALA A 183 10.28 0.68 8.00
C ALA A 183 11.44 1.33 8.76
N VAL A 184 12.30 0.49 9.35
CA VAL A 184 13.57 0.90 9.95
C VAL A 184 14.57 1.35 8.87
N ALA A 185 15.68 1.97 9.28
CA ALA A 185 16.69 2.49 8.37
C ALA A 185 17.25 1.43 7.40
N ASP A 186 17.59 0.23 7.90
CA ASP A 186 18.07 -0.88 7.06
C ASP A 186 17.02 -1.33 6.04
N PHE A 187 15.74 -1.40 6.44
CA PHE A 187 14.66 -1.72 5.51
C PHE A 187 14.54 -0.67 4.39
N LYS A 188 14.66 0.63 4.74
CA LYS A 188 14.64 1.69 3.73
C LYS A 188 15.83 1.63 2.80
N THR A 189 17.01 1.32 3.31
CA THR A 189 18.27 1.34 2.55
C THR A 189 18.44 0.10 1.66
N ASN A 190 18.15 -1.09 2.21
CA ASN A 190 18.46 -2.37 1.58
C ASN A 190 17.26 -3.00 0.89
N GLY A 191 16.04 -2.58 1.24
CA GLY A 191 14.81 -3.31 0.96
C GLY A 191 14.69 -4.53 1.87
N ALA A 192 13.62 -5.29 1.71
CA ALA A 192 13.42 -6.55 2.40
C ALA A 192 13.26 -7.70 1.42
N GLU A 193 13.84 -8.83 1.76
CA GLU A 193 13.66 -10.10 1.05
C GLU A 193 12.82 -11.04 1.92
N ILE A 194 12.03 -11.88 1.27
CA ILE A 194 11.23 -12.90 1.96
C ILE A 194 11.85 -14.26 1.71
N TYR A 195 12.07 -15.00 2.77
CA TYR A 195 12.61 -16.37 2.70
C TYR A 195 11.63 -17.36 3.28
N LEU A 196 11.66 -18.57 2.75
CA LEU A 196 10.94 -19.72 3.24
C LEU A 196 11.94 -20.81 3.67
N THR A 197 11.74 -21.34 4.86
CA THR A 197 12.43 -22.53 5.34
C THR A 197 11.38 -23.57 5.72
N THR A 198 11.52 -24.80 5.24
CA THR A 198 10.65 -25.91 5.59
C THR A 198 11.42 -27.00 6.33
N SER A 199 10.81 -27.62 7.32
CA SER A 199 11.44 -28.69 8.10
C SER A 199 11.77 -29.94 7.27
N HIS A 200 11.04 -30.16 6.19
CA HIS A 200 11.18 -31.29 5.27
C HIS A 200 11.15 -30.80 3.83
N ALA A 201 11.59 -31.62 2.89
CA ALA A 201 11.46 -31.32 1.46
C ALA A 201 9.99 -31.04 1.12
N ALA A 202 9.78 -30.00 0.34
CA ALA A 202 8.47 -29.48 0.03
C ALA A 202 8.34 -29.05 -1.44
N GLU A 203 7.11 -28.87 -1.90
CA GLU A 203 6.76 -28.28 -3.19
C GLU A 203 5.97 -27.00 -2.94
N LEU A 204 6.39 -25.90 -3.56
CA LEU A 204 5.80 -24.56 -3.44
C LEU A 204 5.17 -24.14 -4.76
N PHE A 205 3.99 -23.52 -4.73
CA PHE A 205 3.35 -22.92 -5.91
C PHE A 205 2.28 -21.87 -5.51
N ASP A 206 1.73 -21.16 -6.52
CA ASP A 206 0.71 -20.12 -6.38
C ASP A 206 1.11 -19.00 -5.39
N VAL A 207 2.35 -18.50 -5.52
CA VAL A 207 2.88 -17.47 -4.62
C VAL A 207 2.27 -16.12 -4.94
N ARG A 208 1.81 -15.43 -3.91
CA ARG A 208 1.21 -14.10 -3.99
C ARG A 208 1.65 -13.25 -2.80
N LEU A 209 2.03 -12.02 -3.08
CA LEU A 209 2.38 -11.02 -2.08
C LEU A 209 1.41 -9.85 -2.18
N MET A 210 0.83 -9.45 -1.07
CA MET A 210 0.13 -8.18 -0.91
C MET A 210 0.90 -7.29 0.06
N VAL A 211 1.10 -6.05 -0.31
CA VAL A 211 1.72 -5.03 0.55
C VAL A 211 0.75 -3.88 0.70
N THR A 212 0.35 -3.62 1.92
CA THR A 212 -0.52 -2.50 2.30
C THR A 212 0.25 -1.55 3.19
N ARG A 213 0.32 -0.26 2.84
CA ARG A 213 0.88 0.74 3.73
C ARG A 213 -0.22 1.20 4.69
N LEU A 214 -0.05 0.97 5.98
CA LEU A 214 -0.99 1.33 7.05
C LEU A 214 -0.74 2.73 7.61
N HIS A 215 0.52 3.18 7.62
CA HIS A 215 0.92 4.50 8.07
C HIS A 215 2.02 5.06 7.18
N ARG A 216 1.92 6.33 6.85
CA ARG A 216 2.95 7.11 6.18
C ARG A 216 3.63 8.01 7.21
N ALA A 217 4.94 7.91 7.32
CA ALA A 217 5.71 8.87 8.10
C ALA A 217 5.68 10.25 7.43
N ALA A 218 5.70 11.27 8.26
CA ALA A 218 5.70 12.68 7.84
C ALA A 218 7.03 13.06 7.17
#